data_9cced917332cff64e8b4b457b87ff847
#
_entry.id   9cced917332cff64e8b4b457b87ff847
#
_cell.length_a   1.000
_cell.length_b   1.000
_cell.length_c   1.000
_cell.angle_alpha   90.00
_cell.angle_beta   90.00
_cell.angle_gamma   90.00
#
_symmetry.space_group_name_H-M   'P 1'
#
loop_
_entity.id
_entity.type
_entity.pdbx_description
1 polymer ?
#
loop_
_entity_poly.entity_id
_entity_poly.type
_entity_poly.pdbx_seq_one_letter_code
_entity_poly.pdbx_strand_id
1 'polypeptide(L)'
;MTPSSATTAPLTIATVGVHVLDIHVVGVDSIPAGSDGALVESIGFSAAGTAGGTALVLSRLGASVRTHGAIGGDPIGRSLTALLDAEGVDTRGLVPKDGVQTSSSVIPVRPNGDRPAWHCIGANARFVLDDLASGALDGLDHLHLGGPEFLGGPVAAELLGRARDRGITTSADLLSGGDPGLLEWIGEALPHLDYLLPNDEQTRGLTGSDDLENGARALLGRGVGCVALTRGAEGALVVTADDAIGVPAFPVDVVDTTGCGDAFSAGFLTGRLRGLDLADSAELGCAVAAHVAQGIGTAANSYDLAAIETFRQSRAAT
;
A
#
# COMPACT_ATOMS: atom_id res chain seq x y z
N MET A 1 -15.36 13.27 35.23
CA MET A 1 -13.99 13.49 34.84
C MET A 1 -13.95 13.23 33.32
N THR A 2 -13.91 14.28 32.51
CA THR A 2 -13.71 14.17 31.04
C THR A 2 -12.31 13.65 30.79
N PRO A 3 -12.12 12.63 29.93
CA PRO A 3 -10.78 12.23 29.56
C PRO A 3 -10.10 13.38 28.81
N SER A 4 -8.95 13.77 29.31
CA SER A 4 -8.06 14.73 28.67
C SER A 4 -7.73 14.19 27.27
N SER A 5 -8.11 14.88 26.20
CA SER A 5 -7.60 14.63 24.86
C SER A 5 -6.12 15.01 24.83
N ALA A 6 -5.28 14.06 25.22
CA ALA A 6 -3.86 14.16 24.89
C ALA A 6 -3.80 14.10 23.37
N THR A 7 -3.53 15.22 22.74
CA THR A 7 -3.13 15.30 21.32
C THR A 7 -1.79 14.58 21.24
N THR A 8 -1.80 13.28 20.94
CA THR A 8 -0.57 12.57 20.60
C THR A 8 0.01 13.22 19.35
N ALA A 9 1.30 13.52 19.36
CA ALA A 9 2.00 14.03 18.18
C ALA A 9 1.70 13.14 16.96
N PRO A 10 1.60 13.71 15.75
CA PRO A 10 1.35 12.90 14.57
C PRO A 10 2.47 11.88 14.38
N LEU A 11 2.12 10.65 14.00
CA LEU A 11 3.09 9.63 13.62
C LEU A 11 3.94 10.12 12.44
N THR A 12 5.24 9.90 12.48
CA THR A 12 6.14 10.25 11.39
C THR A 12 6.55 8.98 10.64
N ILE A 13 6.11 8.86 9.40
CA ILE A 13 6.28 7.64 8.60
C ILE A 13 7.00 7.97 7.30
N ALA A 14 7.98 7.14 6.92
CA ALA A 14 8.51 7.13 5.57
C ALA A 14 7.91 5.97 4.79
N THR A 15 7.52 6.25 3.53
CA THR A 15 7.27 5.20 2.54
C THR A 15 8.38 5.24 1.50
N VAL A 16 8.90 4.07 1.12
CA VAL A 16 9.99 3.95 0.15
C VAL A 16 9.58 2.92 -0.90
N GLY A 17 9.83 3.19 -2.18
CA GLY A 17 9.63 2.19 -3.22
C GLY A 17 8.72 2.63 -4.37
N VAL A 18 7.71 1.83 -4.66
CA VAL A 18 6.92 1.92 -5.90
C VAL A 18 5.90 3.04 -5.85
N HIS A 19 6.00 3.93 -6.86
CA HIS A 19 5.06 5.02 -7.11
C HIS A 19 4.52 4.89 -8.53
N VAL A 20 3.21 4.97 -8.69
CA VAL A 20 2.51 4.81 -9.99
C VAL A 20 1.48 5.90 -10.14
N LEU A 21 1.32 6.46 -11.35
CA LEU A 21 0.14 7.22 -11.71
C LEU A 21 -0.85 6.28 -12.39
N ASP A 22 -1.96 6.01 -11.74
CA ASP A 22 -3.06 5.24 -12.33
C ASP A 22 -4.01 6.16 -13.10
N ILE A 23 -4.38 5.73 -14.31
CA ILE A 23 -5.32 6.39 -15.21
C ILE A 23 -6.54 5.48 -15.31
N HIS A 24 -7.64 5.84 -14.65
CA HIS A 24 -8.89 5.11 -14.69
C HIS A 24 -9.75 5.58 -15.84
N VAL A 25 -10.23 4.66 -16.66
CA VAL A 25 -11.17 4.94 -17.76
C VAL A 25 -12.45 4.19 -17.47
N VAL A 26 -13.49 4.90 -17.04
CA VAL A 26 -14.75 4.30 -16.55
C VAL A 26 -15.77 4.16 -17.67
N GLY A 27 -16.51 3.05 -17.70
CA GLY A 27 -17.53 2.79 -18.70
C GLY A 27 -16.95 2.25 -20.00
N VAL A 28 -15.91 1.42 -19.93
CA VAL A 28 -15.27 0.81 -21.11
C VAL A 28 -15.87 -0.55 -21.39
N ASP A 29 -16.66 -0.68 -22.45
CA ASP A 29 -17.16 -1.97 -22.91
C ASP A 29 -16.09 -2.76 -23.69
N SER A 30 -15.41 -2.08 -24.63
CA SER A 30 -14.39 -2.67 -25.48
C SER A 30 -13.38 -1.63 -25.95
N ILE A 31 -12.20 -2.09 -26.36
CA ILE A 31 -11.22 -1.22 -27.02
C ILE A 31 -11.67 -1.04 -28.48
N PRO A 32 -11.84 0.22 -28.95
CA PRO A 32 -12.20 0.49 -30.35
C PRO A 32 -11.20 -0.09 -31.33
N ALA A 33 -11.69 -0.54 -32.48
CA ALA A 33 -10.84 -1.10 -33.54
C ALA A 33 -10.17 0.00 -34.38
N GLY A 34 -8.96 -0.26 -34.84
CA GLY A 34 -8.25 0.62 -35.76
C GLY A 34 -8.05 2.04 -35.22
N SER A 35 -8.59 3.04 -35.91
CA SER A 35 -8.54 4.48 -35.55
C SER A 35 -9.85 5.01 -34.97
N ASP A 36 -10.79 4.14 -34.66
CA ASP A 36 -12.09 4.53 -34.11
C ASP A 36 -11.95 5.04 -32.66
N GLY A 37 -12.85 5.94 -32.26
CA GLY A 37 -12.97 6.42 -30.89
C GLY A 37 -14.23 5.90 -30.24
N ALA A 38 -14.22 5.81 -28.89
CA ALA A 38 -15.42 5.55 -28.10
C ALA A 38 -15.59 6.63 -27.04
N LEU A 39 -16.84 6.90 -26.67
CA LEU A 39 -17.14 7.73 -25.51
C LEU A 39 -17.14 6.85 -24.25
N VAL A 40 -16.60 7.39 -23.17
CA VAL A 40 -16.54 6.77 -21.87
C VAL A 40 -17.19 7.69 -20.84
N GLU A 41 -17.52 7.17 -19.66
CA GLU A 41 -18.19 7.96 -18.61
C GLU A 41 -17.25 9.00 -18.00
N SER A 42 -16.04 8.58 -17.67
CA SER A 42 -15.02 9.49 -17.11
C SER A 42 -13.61 8.97 -17.32
N ILE A 43 -12.64 9.89 -17.25
CA ILE A 43 -11.21 9.59 -17.19
C ILE A 43 -10.65 10.34 -15.99
N GLY A 44 -10.05 9.61 -15.05
CA GLY A 44 -9.47 10.14 -13.82
C GLY A 44 -8.03 9.70 -13.60
N PHE A 45 -7.33 10.39 -12.71
CA PHE A 45 -5.98 10.06 -12.28
C PHE A 45 -5.95 9.84 -10.77
N SER A 46 -5.17 8.88 -10.31
CA SER A 46 -4.86 8.73 -8.90
C SER A 46 -3.38 8.41 -8.67
N ALA A 47 -2.86 8.89 -7.55
CA ALA A 47 -1.59 8.40 -7.04
C ALA A 47 -1.79 6.99 -6.50
N ALA A 48 -0.92 6.09 -6.87
CA ALA A 48 -0.97 4.67 -6.56
C ALA A 48 0.45 4.08 -6.42
N GLY A 49 0.53 2.76 -6.41
CA GLY A 49 1.76 2.03 -6.11
C GLY A 49 1.92 1.84 -4.60
N THR A 50 2.49 0.71 -4.23
CA THR A 50 2.55 0.23 -2.85
C THR A 50 3.22 1.21 -1.87
N ALA A 51 4.14 2.07 -2.33
CA ALA A 51 4.64 3.17 -1.52
C ALA A 51 3.78 4.45 -1.65
N GLY A 52 3.40 4.83 -2.89
CA GLY A 52 2.66 6.06 -3.16
C GLY A 52 1.23 6.04 -2.66
N GLY A 53 0.49 4.95 -2.92
CA GLY A 53 -0.88 4.75 -2.45
C GLY A 53 -0.95 4.67 -0.93
N THR A 54 -0.07 3.88 -0.32
CA THR A 54 0.03 3.79 1.15
C THR A 54 0.39 5.15 1.77
N ALA A 55 1.29 5.94 1.16
CA ALA A 55 1.64 7.29 1.62
C ALA A 55 0.42 8.22 1.66
N LEU A 56 -0.37 8.23 0.57
CA LEU A 56 -1.59 9.02 0.46
C LEU A 56 -2.56 8.68 1.59
N VAL A 57 -2.84 7.39 1.77
CA VAL A 57 -3.81 6.95 2.79
C VAL A 57 -3.30 7.23 4.21
N LEU A 58 -2.03 6.97 4.52
CA LEU A 58 -1.43 7.31 5.82
C LEU A 58 -1.55 8.81 6.14
N SER A 59 -1.34 9.68 5.13
CA SER A 59 -1.50 11.12 5.30
C SER A 59 -2.94 11.49 5.65
N ARG A 60 -3.93 10.92 4.97
CA ARG A 60 -5.36 11.10 5.29
C ARG A 60 -5.73 10.61 6.69
N LEU A 61 -5.06 9.55 7.17
CA LEU A 61 -5.23 9.05 8.54
C LEU A 61 -4.46 9.88 9.59
N GLY A 62 -3.85 11.00 9.17
CA GLY A 62 -3.25 11.99 10.07
C GLY A 62 -1.78 11.73 10.42
N ALA A 63 -1.07 10.91 9.66
CA ALA A 63 0.38 10.78 9.78
C ALA A 63 1.12 11.91 9.05
N SER A 64 2.30 12.29 9.54
CA SER A 64 3.29 13.07 8.79
C SER A 64 4.09 12.13 7.90
N VAL A 65 3.85 12.16 6.60
CA VAL A 65 4.40 11.18 5.67
C VAL A 65 5.46 11.81 4.78
N ARG A 66 6.63 11.16 4.69
CA ARG A 66 7.68 11.44 3.70
C ARG A 66 7.73 10.28 2.73
N THR A 67 7.66 10.54 1.42
CA THR A 67 7.73 9.46 0.44
C THR A 67 9.00 9.54 -0.38
N HIS A 68 9.59 8.37 -0.67
CA HIS A 68 10.86 8.23 -1.39
C HIS A 68 10.72 7.19 -2.50
N GLY A 69 11.18 7.55 -3.70
CA GLY A 69 11.11 6.68 -4.86
C GLY A 69 11.64 7.35 -6.11
N ALA A 70 11.52 6.70 -7.25
CA ALA A 70 11.94 7.25 -8.53
C ALA A 70 10.74 7.60 -9.42
N ILE A 71 10.81 8.75 -10.06
CA ILE A 71 9.88 9.23 -11.10
C ILE A 71 10.66 9.58 -12.37
N GLY A 72 10.00 9.71 -13.49
CA GLY A 72 10.58 10.34 -14.68
C GLY A 72 10.54 11.87 -14.58
N GLY A 73 11.42 12.58 -15.28
CA GLY A 73 11.36 14.04 -15.45
C GLY A 73 10.24 14.52 -16.40
N ASP A 74 9.15 13.78 -16.49
CA ASP A 74 8.06 13.90 -17.46
C ASP A 74 6.76 14.51 -16.87
N PRO A 75 5.73 14.76 -17.70
CA PRO A 75 4.45 15.28 -17.21
C PRO A 75 3.74 14.34 -16.22
N ILE A 76 3.90 13.02 -16.39
CA ILE A 76 3.29 12.00 -15.50
C ILE A 76 3.89 12.13 -14.10
N GLY A 77 5.22 12.24 -13.99
CA GLY A 77 5.91 12.43 -12.70
C GLY A 77 5.48 13.72 -11.99
N ARG A 78 5.36 14.82 -12.74
CA ARG A 78 4.84 16.07 -12.16
C ARG A 78 3.40 15.95 -11.66
N SER A 79 2.55 15.25 -12.40
CA SER A 79 1.16 15.01 -11.98
C SER A 79 1.09 14.15 -10.73
N LEU A 80 1.87 13.05 -10.68
CA LEU A 80 1.95 12.18 -9.52
C LEU A 80 2.42 12.93 -8.27
N THR A 81 3.49 13.73 -8.40
CA THR A 81 4.00 14.58 -7.30
C THR A 81 2.92 15.54 -6.82
N ALA A 82 2.25 16.24 -7.75
CA ALA A 82 1.20 17.20 -7.39
C ALA A 82 0.00 16.56 -6.69
N LEU A 83 -0.38 15.34 -7.08
CA LEU A 83 -1.44 14.59 -6.40
C LEU A 83 -1.05 14.22 -4.97
N LEU A 84 0.16 13.74 -4.75
CA LEU A 84 0.66 13.40 -3.41
C LEU A 84 0.85 14.65 -2.53
N ASP A 85 1.39 15.75 -3.09
CA ASP A 85 1.51 17.02 -2.38
C ASP A 85 0.14 17.57 -1.93
N ALA A 86 -0.89 17.45 -2.78
CA ALA A 86 -2.25 17.88 -2.46
C ALA A 86 -2.87 17.09 -1.29
N GLU A 87 -2.41 15.85 -1.08
CA GLU A 87 -2.80 15.02 0.06
C GLU A 87 -1.90 15.24 1.31
N GLY A 88 -0.98 16.20 1.26
CA GLY A 88 -0.10 16.55 2.38
C GLY A 88 1.10 15.63 2.57
N VAL A 89 1.44 14.80 1.58
CA VAL A 89 2.63 13.96 1.59
C VAL A 89 3.87 14.79 1.23
N ASP A 90 4.95 14.66 1.98
CA ASP A 90 6.24 15.26 1.63
C ASP A 90 6.90 14.46 0.50
N THR A 91 6.89 15.01 -0.71
CA THR A 91 7.37 14.38 -1.94
C THR A 91 8.81 14.71 -2.31
N ARG A 92 9.55 15.43 -1.47
CA ARG A 92 10.96 15.83 -1.73
C ARG A 92 11.91 14.65 -1.90
N GLY A 93 11.48 13.45 -1.48
CA GLY A 93 12.20 12.19 -1.68
C GLY A 93 11.93 11.51 -3.02
N LEU A 94 11.08 12.06 -3.89
CA LEU A 94 10.87 11.56 -5.26
C LEU A 94 11.99 12.07 -6.17
N VAL A 95 12.82 11.15 -6.68
CA VAL A 95 14.00 11.48 -7.47
C VAL A 95 13.71 11.33 -8.96
N PRO A 96 13.82 12.43 -9.75
CA PRO A 96 13.68 12.33 -11.20
C PRO A 96 14.83 11.53 -11.82
N LYS A 97 14.50 10.58 -12.70
CA LYS A 97 15.45 9.78 -13.48
C LYS A 97 15.41 10.18 -14.95
N ASP A 98 16.59 10.49 -15.50
CA ASP A 98 16.70 10.87 -16.91
C ASP A 98 16.45 9.69 -17.86
N GLY A 99 15.82 10.00 -18.99
CA GLY A 99 15.64 9.05 -20.09
C GLY A 99 14.70 7.87 -19.77
N VAL A 100 13.94 7.95 -18.69
CA VAL A 100 12.93 6.93 -18.34
C VAL A 100 11.60 7.60 -17.99
N GLN A 101 10.51 6.98 -18.42
CA GLN A 101 9.15 7.43 -18.11
C GLN A 101 8.80 7.15 -16.65
N THR A 102 7.97 8.01 -16.05
CA THR A 102 7.32 7.72 -14.77
C THR A 102 6.44 6.47 -14.89
N SER A 103 6.46 5.63 -13.88
CA SER A 103 5.59 4.45 -13.83
C SER A 103 4.12 4.87 -13.87
N SER A 104 3.36 4.20 -14.71
CA SER A 104 1.94 4.50 -14.91
C SER A 104 1.15 3.28 -15.32
N SER A 105 -0.13 3.28 -15.00
CA SER A 105 -1.08 2.27 -15.44
C SER A 105 -2.26 2.92 -16.16
N VAL A 106 -2.83 2.20 -17.12
CA VAL A 106 -4.14 2.53 -17.68
C VAL A 106 -5.10 1.40 -17.31
N ILE A 107 -6.18 1.75 -16.63
CA ILE A 107 -7.13 0.82 -16.02
C ILE A 107 -8.53 1.07 -16.58
N PRO A 108 -8.94 0.36 -17.65
CA PRO A 108 -10.33 0.36 -18.10
C PRO A 108 -11.22 -0.31 -17.07
N VAL A 109 -12.15 0.44 -16.53
CA VAL A 109 -13.17 -0.07 -15.58
C VAL A 109 -14.41 -0.43 -16.39
N ARG A 110 -14.76 -1.71 -16.42
CA ARG A 110 -15.92 -2.23 -17.14
C ARG A 110 -17.18 -2.19 -16.30
N PRO A 111 -18.37 -2.14 -16.92
CA PRO A 111 -19.65 -2.16 -16.18
C PRO A 111 -19.85 -3.40 -15.31
N ASN A 112 -19.20 -4.53 -15.64
CA ASN A 112 -19.24 -5.77 -14.84
C ASN A 112 -18.23 -5.80 -13.68
N GLY A 113 -17.45 -4.70 -13.50
CA GLY A 113 -16.44 -4.58 -12.45
C GLY A 113 -15.05 -5.10 -12.84
N ASP A 114 -14.87 -5.70 -14.03
CA ASP A 114 -13.54 -6.11 -14.50
C ASP A 114 -12.63 -4.91 -14.74
N ARG A 115 -11.35 -5.06 -14.40
CA ARG A 115 -10.35 -4.00 -14.45
C ARG A 115 -9.03 -4.50 -15.01
N PRO A 116 -8.98 -4.87 -16.30
CA PRO A 116 -7.70 -5.18 -16.92
C PRO A 116 -6.81 -3.92 -16.86
N ALA A 117 -5.50 -4.12 -16.74
CA ALA A 117 -4.58 -2.99 -16.66
C ALA A 117 -3.39 -3.16 -17.59
N TRP A 118 -2.93 -2.06 -18.17
CA TRP A 118 -1.62 -1.97 -18.81
C TRP A 118 -0.69 -1.21 -17.89
N HIS A 119 0.44 -1.81 -17.54
CA HIS A 119 1.42 -1.23 -16.63
C HIS A 119 2.72 -0.91 -17.36
N CYS A 120 3.22 0.30 -17.14
CA CYS A 120 4.57 0.70 -17.47
C CYS A 120 5.39 0.79 -16.17
N ILE A 121 6.38 -0.10 -15.98
CA ILE A 121 7.23 -0.13 -14.78
C ILE A 121 8.04 1.16 -14.64
N GLY A 122 8.58 1.68 -15.74
CA GLY A 122 9.23 2.98 -15.83
C GLY A 122 10.33 3.19 -14.78
N ALA A 123 10.30 4.37 -14.14
CA ALA A 123 11.33 4.83 -13.23
C ALA A 123 11.47 3.99 -11.96
N ASN A 124 10.45 3.24 -11.52
CA ASN A 124 10.54 2.38 -10.35
C ASN A 124 11.71 1.37 -10.45
N ALA A 125 11.99 0.86 -11.67
CA ALA A 125 13.13 -0.03 -11.92
C ALA A 125 14.52 0.67 -11.85
N ARG A 126 14.56 1.97 -11.61
CA ARG A 126 15.79 2.78 -11.54
C ARG A 126 16.05 3.35 -10.15
N PHE A 127 15.17 3.09 -9.20
CA PHE A 127 15.37 3.51 -7.82
C PHE A 127 16.48 2.67 -7.18
N VAL A 128 17.43 3.33 -6.51
CA VAL A 128 18.55 2.70 -5.81
C VAL A 128 18.70 3.32 -4.42
N LEU A 129 19.38 2.62 -3.51
CA LEU A 129 19.53 3.09 -2.13
C LEU A 129 20.24 4.46 -2.02
N ASP A 130 21.16 4.75 -2.94
CA ASP A 130 21.87 6.04 -2.99
C ASP A 130 20.94 7.23 -3.35
N ASP A 131 19.73 6.97 -3.82
CA ASP A 131 18.71 8.02 -4.05
C ASP A 131 18.10 8.53 -2.74
N LEU A 132 18.21 7.77 -1.65
CA LEU A 132 17.74 8.23 -0.36
C LEU A 132 18.59 9.38 0.17
N ALA A 133 17.94 10.50 0.46
CA ALA A 133 18.61 11.64 1.07
C ALA A 133 19.24 11.25 2.42
N SER A 134 20.37 11.87 2.75
CA SER A 134 20.92 11.78 4.09
C SER A 134 19.89 12.29 5.09
N GLY A 135 19.56 11.51 6.13
CA GLY A 135 18.51 11.86 7.09
C GLY A 135 17.10 11.40 6.68
N ALA A 136 16.93 10.66 5.59
CA ALA A 136 15.62 10.09 5.20
C ALA A 136 14.97 9.25 6.32
N LEU A 137 15.79 8.62 7.17
CA LEU A 137 15.35 7.80 8.31
C LEU A 137 15.29 8.56 9.65
N ASP A 138 15.61 9.87 9.69
CA ASP A 138 15.70 10.59 10.95
C ASP A 138 14.32 10.91 11.52
N GLY A 139 14.10 10.55 12.79
CA GLY A 139 12.88 10.86 13.53
C GLY A 139 11.63 10.13 13.05
N LEU A 140 11.80 8.98 12.41
CA LEU A 140 10.68 8.14 11.99
C LEU A 140 10.21 7.23 13.13
N ASP A 141 8.91 7.03 13.20
CA ASP A 141 8.29 5.97 13.98
C ASP A 141 8.22 4.66 13.18
N HIS A 142 8.10 4.77 11.83
CA HIS A 142 7.91 3.62 10.95
C HIS A 142 8.47 3.85 9.54
N LEU A 143 8.97 2.76 8.94
CA LEU A 143 9.37 2.67 7.54
C LEU A 143 8.53 1.61 6.83
N HIS A 144 7.77 2.02 5.82
CA HIS A 144 7.06 1.12 4.92
C HIS A 144 7.79 1.01 3.59
N LEU A 145 8.16 -0.23 3.20
CA LEU A 145 8.80 -0.54 1.93
C LEU A 145 7.77 -1.12 0.96
N GLY A 146 7.33 -0.30 0.02
CA GLY A 146 6.39 -0.72 -1.02
C GLY A 146 7.13 -1.32 -2.22
N GLY A 147 6.96 -2.62 -2.45
CA GLY A 147 7.59 -3.34 -3.55
C GLY A 147 9.08 -3.63 -3.33
N PRO A 148 9.45 -4.41 -2.29
CA PRO A 148 10.85 -4.83 -2.05
C PRO A 148 11.46 -5.54 -3.26
N GLU A 149 10.65 -6.15 -4.12
CA GLU A 149 11.07 -6.82 -5.34
C GLU A 149 11.79 -5.89 -6.34
N PHE A 150 11.53 -4.59 -6.30
CA PHE A 150 12.18 -3.62 -7.18
C PHE A 150 13.59 -3.23 -6.71
N LEU A 151 13.87 -3.37 -5.41
CA LEU A 151 15.21 -3.18 -4.84
C LEU A 151 16.04 -4.46 -4.82
N GLY A 152 15.37 -5.61 -4.71
CA GLY A 152 15.99 -6.91 -4.43
C GLY A 152 16.36 -7.09 -2.96
N GLY A 153 16.47 -8.37 -2.55
CA GLY A 153 16.67 -8.76 -1.16
C GLY A 153 17.82 -8.07 -0.45
N PRO A 154 19.05 -8.08 -0.98
CA PRO A 154 20.21 -7.47 -0.30
C PRO A 154 20.03 -5.97 -0.03
N VAL A 155 19.53 -5.21 -1.00
CA VAL A 155 19.34 -3.74 -0.88
C VAL A 155 18.17 -3.43 0.05
N ALA A 156 17.07 -4.17 -0.06
CA ALA A 156 15.93 -4.04 0.84
C ALA A 156 16.33 -4.40 2.28
N ALA A 157 17.10 -5.47 2.49
CA ALA A 157 17.63 -5.86 3.80
C ALA A 157 18.51 -4.77 4.42
N GLU A 158 19.39 -4.15 3.63
CA GLU A 158 20.24 -3.05 4.08
C GLU A 158 19.38 -1.86 4.54
N LEU A 159 18.39 -1.45 3.76
CA LEU A 159 17.48 -0.33 4.11
C LEU A 159 16.71 -0.62 5.41
N LEU A 160 16.05 -1.78 5.47
CA LEU A 160 15.24 -2.19 6.61
C LEU A 160 16.11 -2.40 7.88
N GLY A 161 17.32 -2.96 7.71
CA GLY A 161 18.30 -3.11 8.79
C GLY A 161 18.71 -1.76 9.37
N ARG A 162 19.04 -0.78 8.51
CA ARG A 162 19.35 0.60 8.93
C ARG A 162 18.20 1.27 9.70
N ALA A 163 16.95 0.97 9.36
CA ALA A 163 15.79 1.45 10.08
C ALA A 163 15.69 0.79 11.47
N ARG A 164 15.79 -0.53 11.54
CA ARG A 164 15.72 -1.29 12.82
C ARG A 164 16.85 -0.91 13.78
N ASP A 165 18.07 -0.67 13.30
CA ASP A 165 19.19 -0.21 14.12
C ASP A 165 18.92 1.14 14.81
N ARG A 166 17.95 1.92 14.28
CA ARG A 166 17.46 3.18 14.85
C ARG A 166 16.22 3.02 15.72
N GLY A 167 15.72 1.79 15.89
CA GLY A 167 14.47 1.51 16.63
C GLY A 167 13.21 1.84 15.85
N ILE A 168 13.33 2.05 14.52
CA ILE A 168 12.20 2.29 13.62
C ILE A 168 11.54 0.95 13.30
N THR A 169 10.23 0.86 13.45
CA THR A 169 9.48 -0.32 13.03
C THR A 169 9.37 -0.39 11.50
N THR A 170 9.25 -1.59 10.95
CA THR A 170 9.35 -1.83 9.51
C THR A 170 8.19 -2.64 8.97
N SER A 171 7.75 -2.33 7.77
CA SER A 171 6.79 -3.15 7.03
C SER A 171 7.08 -3.19 5.54
N ALA A 172 6.53 -4.18 4.86
CA ALA A 172 6.49 -4.20 3.41
C ALA A 172 5.18 -4.79 2.90
N ASP A 173 4.81 -4.38 1.69
CA ASP A 173 3.86 -5.07 0.83
C ASP A 173 4.44 -5.27 -0.58
N LEU A 174 3.78 -6.05 -1.41
CA LEU A 174 4.24 -6.46 -2.72
C LEU A 174 3.36 -5.85 -3.80
N LEU A 175 3.96 -5.44 -4.92
CA LEU A 175 3.23 -5.04 -6.11
C LEU A 175 2.91 -6.24 -7.00
N SER A 176 3.90 -7.13 -7.18
CA SER A 176 3.80 -8.27 -8.09
C SER A 176 2.95 -9.39 -7.50
N GLY A 177 2.32 -10.18 -8.37
CA GLY A 177 1.78 -11.49 -7.99
C GLY A 177 2.90 -12.37 -7.42
N GLY A 178 2.59 -13.17 -6.41
CA GLY A 178 3.58 -14.01 -5.76
C GLY A 178 3.99 -15.20 -6.62
N ASP A 179 5.28 -15.53 -6.59
CA ASP A 179 5.81 -16.81 -7.05
C ASP A 179 7.01 -17.21 -6.15
N PRO A 180 7.41 -18.50 -6.12
CA PRO A 180 8.50 -18.95 -5.27
C PRO A 180 9.85 -18.28 -5.59
N GLY A 181 10.10 -17.90 -6.84
CA GLY A 181 11.31 -17.18 -7.25
C GLY A 181 11.33 -15.77 -6.65
N LEU A 182 10.19 -15.11 -6.55
CA LEU A 182 10.06 -13.83 -5.87
C LEU A 182 10.38 -13.95 -4.37
N LEU A 183 9.88 -15.01 -3.70
CA LEU A 183 10.20 -15.24 -2.30
C LEU A 183 11.72 -15.40 -2.07
N GLU A 184 12.41 -16.11 -2.94
CA GLU A 184 13.87 -16.22 -2.88
C GLU A 184 14.56 -14.88 -3.17
N TRP A 185 14.04 -14.13 -4.16
CA TRP A 185 14.58 -12.83 -4.55
C TRP A 185 14.56 -11.78 -3.43
N ILE A 186 13.50 -11.76 -2.61
CA ILE A 186 13.36 -10.82 -1.47
C ILE A 186 13.79 -11.44 -0.13
N GLY A 187 14.25 -12.69 -0.14
CA GLY A 187 14.45 -13.49 1.08
C GLY A 187 15.31 -12.84 2.16
N GLU A 188 16.35 -12.10 1.78
CA GLU A 188 17.23 -11.42 2.74
C GLU A 188 16.55 -10.25 3.46
N ALA A 189 15.50 -9.66 2.88
CA ALA A 189 14.74 -8.57 3.48
C ALA A 189 13.77 -9.06 4.58
N LEU A 190 13.26 -10.28 4.47
CA LEU A 190 12.18 -10.81 5.32
C LEU A 190 12.50 -10.79 6.83
N PRO A 191 13.71 -11.15 7.30
CA PRO A 191 14.04 -11.10 8.73
C PRO A 191 14.08 -9.67 9.32
N HIS A 192 14.05 -8.66 8.48
CA HIS A 192 14.07 -7.26 8.88
C HIS A 192 12.66 -6.63 8.91
N LEU A 193 11.60 -7.41 8.65
CA LEU A 193 10.22 -6.94 8.63
C LEU A 193 9.52 -7.27 9.96
N ASP A 194 8.97 -6.24 10.61
CA ASP A 194 8.02 -6.43 11.71
C ASP A 194 6.65 -6.84 11.16
N TYR A 195 6.27 -6.30 9.97
CA TYR A 195 5.00 -6.63 9.30
C TYR A 195 5.22 -6.87 7.81
N LEU A 196 4.67 -7.97 7.29
CA LEU A 196 4.50 -8.22 5.85
C LEU A 196 2.99 -8.22 5.53
N LEU A 197 2.58 -7.47 4.49
CA LEU A 197 1.18 -7.15 4.20
C LEU A 197 0.76 -7.64 2.81
N PRO A 198 0.82 -8.94 2.51
CA PRO A 198 0.47 -9.50 1.20
C PRO A 198 -1.05 -9.63 1.06
N ASN A 199 -1.52 -9.93 -0.15
CA ASN A 199 -2.85 -10.48 -0.35
C ASN A 199 -2.83 -12.02 -0.38
N ASP A 200 -4.02 -12.63 -0.50
CA ASP A 200 -4.19 -14.08 -0.53
C ASP A 200 -3.54 -14.73 -1.76
N GLU A 201 -3.62 -14.11 -2.93
CA GLU A 201 -2.98 -14.59 -4.17
C GLU A 201 -1.44 -14.55 -4.04
N GLN A 202 -0.90 -13.46 -3.53
CA GLN A 202 0.53 -13.31 -3.26
C GLN A 202 1.01 -14.35 -2.24
N THR A 203 0.26 -14.56 -1.17
CA THR A 203 0.61 -15.55 -0.14
C THR A 203 0.66 -16.96 -0.72
N ARG A 204 -0.36 -17.36 -1.51
CA ARG A 204 -0.36 -18.66 -2.20
C ARG A 204 0.80 -18.79 -3.19
N GLY A 205 1.01 -17.77 -4.01
CA GLY A 205 2.07 -17.78 -5.03
C GLY A 205 3.47 -17.85 -4.43
N LEU A 206 3.77 -17.06 -3.39
CA LEU A 206 5.06 -17.06 -2.71
C LEU A 206 5.37 -18.40 -2.06
N THR A 207 4.38 -19.04 -1.44
CA THR A 207 4.61 -20.20 -0.57
C THR A 207 4.22 -21.53 -1.19
N GLY A 208 3.44 -21.50 -2.28
CA GLY A 208 2.86 -22.70 -2.88
C GLY A 208 1.77 -23.35 -2.01
N SER A 209 1.29 -22.69 -0.96
CA SER A 209 0.27 -23.22 -0.05
C SER A 209 -1.10 -22.68 -0.41
N ASP A 210 -2.08 -23.57 -0.61
CA ASP A 210 -3.48 -23.19 -0.77
C ASP A 210 -4.11 -22.73 0.56
N ASP A 211 -3.61 -23.24 1.68
CA ASP A 211 -4.00 -22.83 3.02
C ASP A 211 -3.26 -21.54 3.42
N LEU A 212 -4.00 -20.47 3.63
CA LEU A 212 -3.43 -19.14 3.87
C LEU A 212 -2.74 -19.02 5.24
N GLU A 213 -3.21 -19.73 6.26
CA GLU A 213 -2.54 -19.74 7.57
C GLU A 213 -1.20 -20.49 7.47
N ASN A 214 -1.16 -21.63 6.81
CA ASN A 214 0.09 -22.36 6.56
C ASN A 214 1.05 -21.54 5.68
N GLY A 215 0.54 -20.84 4.66
CA GLY A 215 1.33 -19.91 3.85
C GLY A 215 1.93 -18.78 4.69
N ALA A 216 1.11 -18.11 5.52
CA ALA A 216 1.60 -17.06 6.42
C ALA A 216 2.65 -17.59 7.42
N ARG A 217 2.44 -18.78 8.00
CA ARG A 217 3.42 -19.43 8.87
C ARG A 217 4.74 -19.77 8.17
N ALA A 218 4.69 -20.13 6.89
CA ALA A 218 5.91 -20.31 6.08
C ALA A 218 6.69 -18.99 5.91
N LEU A 219 6.01 -17.85 5.74
CA LEU A 219 6.64 -16.53 5.70
C LEU A 219 7.21 -16.12 7.08
N LEU A 220 6.51 -16.42 8.19
CA LEU A 220 7.06 -16.24 9.53
C LEU A 220 8.34 -17.09 9.73
N GLY A 221 8.37 -18.30 9.20
CA GLY A 221 9.55 -19.16 9.20
C GLY A 221 10.76 -18.57 8.45
N ARG A 222 10.54 -17.57 7.59
CA ARG A 222 11.61 -16.81 6.93
C ARG A 222 12.06 -15.58 7.71
N GLY A 223 11.52 -15.38 8.93
CA GLY A 223 11.96 -14.34 9.86
C GLY A 223 11.06 -13.11 9.95
N VAL A 224 9.95 -13.06 9.22
CA VAL A 224 8.94 -11.99 9.35
C VAL A 224 8.32 -12.03 10.73
N GLY A 225 8.13 -10.87 11.37
CA GLY A 225 7.54 -10.80 12.73
C GLY A 225 6.05 -11.08 12.76
N CYS A 226 5.30 -10.55 11.79
CA CYS A 226 3.84 -10.72 11.67
C CYS A 226 3.44 -10.64 10.20
N VAL A 227 2.54 -11.51 9.76
CA VAL A 227 1.92 -11.47 8.43
C VAL A 227 0.47 -11.05 8.60
N ALA A 228 0.07 -9.92 7.98
CA ALA A 228 -1.32 -9.45 7.95
C ALA A 228 -1.79 -9.44 6.51
N LEU A 229 -2.42 -10.54 6.07
CA LEU A 229 -2.81 -10.73 4.68
C LEU A 229 -4.28 -10.36 4.44
N THR A 230 -4.56 -9.76 3.29
CA THR A 230 -5.93 -9.44 2.84
C THR A 230 -6.53 -10.60 2.05
N ARG A 231 -7.88 -10.78 2.16
CA ARG A 231 -8.65 -11.85 1.51
C ARG A 231 -9.88 -11.30 0.76
N GLY A 232 -9.75 -10.09 0.23
CA GLY A 232 -10.84 -9.42 -0.48
C GLY A 232 -12.11 -9.33 0.38
N ALA A 233 -13.23 -9.85 -0.11
CA ALA A 233 -14.52 -9.84 0.59
C ALA A 233 -14.55 -10.69 1.87
N GLU A 234 -13.56 -11.55 2.09
CA GLU A 234 -13.43 -12.34 3.33
C GLU A 234 -12.68 -11.56 4.45
N GLY A 235 -12.19 -10.35 4.16
CA GLY A 235 -11.51 -9.50 5.13
C GLY A 235 -10.01 -9.76 5.21
N ALA A 236 -9.49 -10.02 6.40
CA ALA A 236 -8.05 -10.19 6.62
C ALA A 236 -7.76 -11.40 7.53
N LEU A 237 -6.51 -11.88 7.47
CA LEU A 237 -5.97 -12.87 8.39
C LEU A 237 -4.62 -12.35 8.90
N VAL A 238 -4.50 -12.22 10.22
CA VAL A 238 -3.25 -11.81 10.87
C VAL A 238 -2.64 -13.01 11.55
N VAL A 239 -1.40 -13.35 11.23
CA VAL A 239 -0.69 -14.51 11.76
C VAL A 239 0.61 -14.08 12.39
N THR A 240 0.82 -14.54 13.61
CA THR A 240 2.08 -14.42 14.37
C THR A 240 2.59 -15.81 14.75
N ALA A 241 3.70 -15.89 15.47
CA ALA A 241 4.19 -17.17 15.97
C ALA A 241 3.15 -17.89 16.86
N ASP A 242 2.40 -17.13 17.65
CA ASP A 242 1.51 -17.65 18.68
C ASP A 242 0.04 -17.73 18.23
N ASP A 243 -0.42 -16.81 17.36
CA ASP A 243 -1.83 -16.61 17.03
C ASP A 243 -2.11 -16.56 15.53
N ALA A 244 -3.36 -16.89 15.18
CA ALA A 244 -3.97 -16.62 13.86
C ALA A 244 -5.36 -16.00 14.09
N ILE A 245 -5.52 -14.74 13.65
CA ILE A 245 -6.70 -13.91 13.90
C ILE A 245 -7.37 -13.57 12.57
N GLY A 246 -8.56 -14.12 12.35
CA GLY A 246 -9.40 -13.75 11.21
C GLY A 246 -10.26 -12.51 11.54
N VAL A 247 -10.26 -11.53 10.65
CA VAL A 247 -11.08 -10.31 10.76
C VAL A 247 -11.97 -10.21 9.52
N PRO A 248 -13.30 -10.10 9.66
CA PRO A 248 -14.20 -10.02 8.52
C PRO A 248 -14.09 -8.68 7.80
N ALA A 249 -14.42 -8.67 6.49
CA ALA A 249 -14.57 -7.43 5.74
C ALA A 249 -15.85 -6.68 6.16
N PHE A 250 -15.84 -5.36 5.97
CA PHE A 250 -17.06 -4.56 6.08
C PHE A 250 -17.87 -4.70 4.78
N PRO A 251 -19.16 -5.07 4.86
CA PRO A 251 -20.01 -5.17 3.68
C PRO A 251 -20.32 -3.78 3.12
N VAL A 252 -19.95 -3.55 1.86
CA VAL A 252 -20.15 -2.28 1.14
C VAL A 252 -20.51 -2.55 -0.32
N ASP A 253 -21.09 -1.56 -0.98
CA ASP A 253 -21.25 -1.57 -2.43
C ASP A 253 -19.91 -1.24 -3.09
N VAL A 254 -19.27 -2.25 -3.65
CA VAL A 254 -17.94 -2.12 -4.25
C VAL A 254 -18.04 -1.44 -5.62
N VAL A 255 -17.35 -0.33 -5.79
CA VAL A 255 -17.20 0.40 -7.07
C VAL A 255 -15.87 0.02 -7.73
N ASP A 256 -14.76 0.10 -6.97
CA ASP A 256 -13.41 -0.21 -7.45
C ASP A 256 -12.56 -0.74 -6.29
N THR A 257 -11.79 -1.80 -6.50
CA THR A 257 -10.89 -2.34 -5.46
C THR A 257 -9.44 -1.88 -5.64
N THR A 258 -9.16 -0.97 -6.59
CA THR A 258 -7.83 -0.37 -6.75
C THR A 258 -7.45 0.43 -5.49
N GLY A 259 -6.27 0.16 -4.95
CA GLY A 259 -5.78 0.81 -3.73
C GLY A 259 -6.34 0.26 -2.42
N CYS A 260 -7.23 -0.75 -2.44
CA CYS A 260 -7.71 -1.37 -1.20
C CYS A 260 -6.59 -2.05 -0.39
N GLY A 261 -5.57 -2.61 -1.06
CA GLY A 261 -4.38 -3.15 -0.41
C GLY A 261 -3.59 -2.07 0.32
N ASP A 262 -3.29 -0.96 -0.37
CA ASP A 262 -2.61 0.20 0.21
C ASP A 262 -3.41 0.78 1.39
N ALA A 263 -4.74 0.84 1.24
CA ALA A 263 -5.65 1.31 2.27
C ALA A 263 -5.67 0.40 3.50
N PHE A 264 -5.69 -0.92 3.30
CA PHE A 264 -5.55 -1.87 4.39
C PHE A 264 -4.21 -1.71 5.10
N SER A 265 -3.11 -1.67 4.34
CA SER A 265 -1.76 -1.50 4.88
C SER A 265 -1.66 -0.23 5.72
N ALA A 266 -2.13 0.91 5.22
CA ALA A 266 -2.13 2.18 5.94
C ALA A 266 -2.99 2.14 7.22
N GLY A 267 -4.19 1.57 7.15
CA GLY A 267 -5.08 1.44 8.30
C GLY A 267 -4.50 0.51 9.37
N PHE A 268 -4.01 -0.67 8.99
CA PHE A 268 -3.35 -1.62 9.90
C PHE A 268 -2.15 -0.98 10.60
N LEU A 269 -1.24 -0.35 9.84
CA LEU A 269 -0.06 0.32 10.39
C LEU A 269 -0.45 1.48 11.32
N THR A 270 -1.46 2.28 10.96
CA THR A 270 -1.98 3.34 11.83
C THR A 270 -2.47 2.77 13.17
N GLY A 271 -3.21 1.68 13.15
CA GLY A 271 -3.66 1.00 14.37
C GLY A 271 -2.49 0.52 15.22
N ARG A 272 -1.54 -0.23 14.63
CA ARG A 272 -0.35 -0.75 15.33
C ARG A 272 0.48 0.35 15.97
N LEU A 273 0.77 1.40 15.22
CA LEU A 273 1.61 2.52 15.70
C LEU A 273 0.90 3.40 16.74
N ARG A 274 -0.43 3.36 16.79
CA ARG A 274 -1.23 3.98 17.85
C ARG A 274 -1.47 3.08 19.06
N GLY A 275 -0.93 1.84 19.05
CA GLY A 275 -0.99 0.90 20.17
C GLY A 275 -2.25 0.06 20.25
N LEU A 276 -3.05 0.00 19.17
CA LEU A 276 -4.14 -0.98 19.07
C LEU A 276 -3.56 -2.40 19.03
N ASP A 277 -4.31 -3.38 19.47
CA ASP A 277 -3.93 -4.79 19.30
C ASP A 277 -4.01 -5.22 17.82
N LEU A 278 -3.65 -6.47 17.53
CA LEU A 278 -3.60 -6.97 16.15
C LEU A 278 -4.99 -7.08 15.51
N ALA A 279 -5.99 -7.47 16.28
CA ALA A 279 -7.37 -7.61 15.81
C ALA A 279 -7.96 -6.24 15.46
N ASP A 280 -7.89 -5.30 16.39
CA ASP A 280 -8.36 -3.92 16.21
C ASP A 280 -7.62 -3.19 15.08
N SER A 281 -6.31 -3.44 14.93
CA SER A 281 -5.51 -2.87 13.83
C SER A 281 -5.94 -3.42 12.47
N ALA A 282 -6.19 -4.73 12.39
CA ALA A 282 -6.69 -5.35 11.15
C ALA A 282 -8.12 -4.90 10.82
N GLU A 283 -8.97 -4.72 11.84
CA GLU A 283 -10.32 -4.18 11.65
C GLU A 283 -10.27 -2.73 11.14
N LEU A 284 -9.37 -1.90 11.65
CA LEU A 284 -9.14 -0.55 11.14
C LEU A 284 -8.67 -0.61 9.67
N GLY A 285 -7.73 -1.50 9.33
CA GLY A 285 -7.31 -1.75 7.96
C GLY A 285 -8.46 -2.14 7.04
N CYS A 286 -9.30 -3.09 7.46
CA CYS A 286 -10.50 -3.50 6.71
C CYS A 286 -11.51 -2.34 6.55
N ALA A 287 -11.68 -1.50 7.56
CA ALA A 287 -12.59 -0.35 7.49
C ALA A 287 -12.10 0.70 6.47
N VAL A 288 -10.79 1.02 6.47
CA VAL A 288 -10.21 1.94 5.48
C VAL A 288 -10.33 1.36 4.06
N ALA A 289 -9.98 0.08 3.87
CA ALA A 289 -10.10 -0.59 2.58
C ALA A 289 -11.55 -0.61 2.07
N ALA A 290 -12.52 -0.93 2.93
CA ALA A 290 -13.93 -0.92 2.57
C ALA A 290 -14.46 0.49 2.24
N HIS A 291 -13.94 1.53 2.90
CA HIS A 291 -14.29 2.92 2.56
C HIS A 291 -13.75 3.31 1.18
N VAL A 292 -12.50 2.97 0.88
CA VAL A 292 -11.86 3.20 -0.44
C VAL A 292 -12.58 2.43 -1.55
N ALA A 293 -12.99 1.19 -1.30
CA ALA A 293 -13.70 0.36 -2.28
C ALA A 293 -15.01 0.97 -2.83
N GLN A 294 -15.59 1.96 -2.16
CA GLN A 294 -16.83 2.64 -2.57
C GLN A 294 -16.61 3.77 -3.59
N GLY A 295 -15.41 3.96 -4.12
CA GLY A 295 -15.09 4.96 -5.13
C GLY A 295 -14.06 4.46 -6.13
N ILE A 296 -13.53 5.32 -6.98
CA ILE A 296 -12.55 4.99 -8.02
C ILE A 296 -11.14 5.35 -7.56
N GLY A 297 -10.24 4.36 -7.54
CA GLY A 297 -8.82 4.53 -7.22
C GLY A 297 -8.53 4.80 -5.74
N THR A 298 -7.25 4.81 -5.36
CA THR A 298 -6.77 4.96 -3.98
C THR A 298 -7.23 6.27 -3.31
N ALA A 299 -7.39 7.34 -4.10
CA ALA A 299 -7.83 8.65 -3.62
C ALA A 299 -9.37 8.78 -3.52
N ALA A 300 -10.10 7.67 -3.70
CA ALA A 300 -11.56 7.68 -3.66
C ALA A 300 -12.11 8.29 -2.37
N ASN A 301 -13.14 9.12 -2.53
CA ASN A 301 -13.83 9.81 -1.46
C ASN A 301 -12.90 10.69 -0.58
N SER A 302 -13.48 11.60 0.18
CA SER A 302 -12.74 12.37 1.20
C SER A 302 -13.00 11.75 2.57
N TYR A 303 -11.95 11.43 3.31
CA TYR A 303 -12.05 10.90 4.66
C TYR A 303 -10.81 11.27 5.49
N ASP A 304 -10.97 11.18 6.79
CA ASP A 304 -9.92 11.22 7.79
C ASP A 304 -10.09 10.06 8.78
N LEU A 305 -9.20 9.95 9.74
CA LEU A 305 -9.28 8.90 10.75
C LEU A 305 -10.59 8.92 11.54
N ALA A 306 -11.13 10.11 11.85
CA ALA A 306 -12.37 10.25 12.61
C ALA A 306 -13.58 9.74 11.80
N ALA A 307 -13.60 10.00 10.50
CA ALA A 307 -14.64 9.48 9.61
C ALA A 307 -14.57 7.94 9.51
N ILE A 308 -13.37 7.37 9.40
CA ILE A 308 -13.17 5.91 9.39
C ILE A 308 -13.58 5.27 10.72
N GLU A 309 -13.23 5.86 11.84
CA GLU A 309 -13.65 5.35 13.16
C GLU A 309 -15.19 5.41 13.33
N THR A 310 -15.82 6.44 12.82
CA THR A 310 -17.29 6.54 12.80
C THR A 310 -17.90 5.45 11.91
N PHE A 311 -17.33 5.22 10.72
CA PHE A 311 -17.75 4.15 9.81
C PHE A 311 -17.60 2.77 10.46
N ARG A 312 -16.46 2.48 11.10
CA ARG A 312 -16.17 1.24 11.83
C ARG A 312 -17.24 0.98 12.92
N GLN A 313 -17.52 1.97 13.75
CA GLN A 313 -18.49 1.85 14.86
C GLN A 313 -19.93 1.65 14.37
N SER A 314 -20.32 2.28 13.27
CA SER A 314 -21.68 2.16 12.73
C SER A 314 -22.00 0.75 12.22
N ARG A 315 -20.97 -0.03 11.82
CA ARG A 315 -21.12 -1.39 11.30
C ARG A 315 -20.97 -2.46 12.37
N ALA A 316 -20.29 -2.18 13.50
CA ALA A 316 -20.20 -3.09 14.64
C ALA A 316 -21.55 -3.21 15.40
N ALA A 317 -22.49 -2.30 15.14
CA ALA A 317 -23.82 -2.25 15.80
C ALA A 317 -24.94 -2.99 15.02
N THR A 318 -24.62 -3.56 13.84
CA THR A 318 -25.54 -4.35 13.01
C THR A 318 -25.14 -5.81 13.00
#